data_a0b96eb397af97c4bb191a572002c2ed
#
_entry.id   a0b96eb397af97c4bb191a572002c2ed
#
_cell.length_a   1.000
_cell.length_b   1.000
_cell.length_c   1.000
_cell.angle_alpha   90.00
_cell.angle_beta   90.00
_cell.angle_gamma   90.00
#
_symmetry.space_group_name_H-M   'P 1'
#
loop_
_entity.id
_entity.type
_entity.pdbx_description
1 polymer ?
#
loop_
_entity_poly.entity_id
_entity_poly.type
_entity_poly.pdbx_seq_one_letter_code
_entity_poly.pdbx_strand_id
1 'polypeptide(L)'
;QQMARAFIGTTKDKNGKDIDEVFIVDIPDDITIPGKLGPLEGTATTMPAPPQGANQRRLTNTANSAQPGCVGIVRSAPDGSQLTHIARDERGIEQIFSITPFGGVPVQLTFHDSDVQSSARWFPDSQHISYIWNNSIMKLKAGDKEAKALTKPTDLPPSDIVIAHDGKSIAFNRQVPDDTGNLTKQIFIIQID
;
A
#
# COMPACT_ATOMS: atom_id res chain seq x y z
N GLN A 1 -4.15 -18.12 12.94
CA GLN A 1 -3.35 -17.27 12.03
C GLN A 1 -2.65 -16.23 12.88
N GLN A 2 -1.32 -16.14 12.81
CA GLN A 2 -0.56 -15.15 13.56
C GLN A 2 -0.91 -13.74 13.07
N MET A 3 -1.18 -12.83 14.00
CA MET A 3 -1.43 -11.43 13.67
C MET A 3 -0.11 -10.75 13.27
N ALA A 4 -0.12 -9.97 12.21
CA ALA A 4 1.03 -9.20 11.77
C ALA A 4 0.59 -7.85 11.17
N ARG A 5 1.49 -6.86 11.19
CA ARG A 5 1.24 -5.55 10.58
C ARG A 5 2.40 -5.15 9.68
N ALA A 6 2.09 -4.87 8.40
CA ALA A 6 3.06 -4.34 7.46
C ALA A 6 2.97 -2.80 7.41
N PHE A 7 4.12 -2.16 7.19
CA PHE A 7 4.24 -0.70 7.14
C PHE A 7 5.47 -0.27 6.34
N ILE A 8 5.51 1.00 5.95
CA ILE A 8 6.71 1.63 5.41
C ILE A 8 7.55 2.14 6.58
N GLY A 9 8.82 1.80 6.58
CA GLY A 9 9.78 2.25 7.58
C GLY A 9 11.08 2.75 6.94
N THR A 10 11.69 3.75 7.55
CA THR A 10 12.90 4.38 7.03
C THR A 10 14.16 3.60 7.43
N THR A 11 15.08 3.45 6.48
CA THR A 11 16.40 2.85 6.64
C THR A 11 17.43 3.63 5.81
N LYS A 12 18.67 3.15 5.71
CA LYS A 12 19.72 3.80 4.93
C LYS A 12 20.01 3.03 3.64
N ASP A 13 20.27 3.78 2.56
CA ASP A 13 20.87 3.24 1.34
C ASP A 13 22.38 3.02 1.49
N LYS A 14 23.04 2.56 0.43
CA LYS A 14 24.49 2.34 0.39
C LYS A 14 25.34 3.60 0.62
N ASN A 15 24.77 4.79 0.45
CA ASN A 15 25.44 6.09 0.63
C ASN A 15 25.09 6.75 1.97
N GLY A 16 24.30 6.06 2.83
CA GLY A 16 23.84 6.59 4.11
C GLY A 16 22.62 7.52 4.01
N LYS A 17 22.01 7.67 2.82
CA LYS A 17 20.79 8.44 2.61
C LYS A 17 19.58 7.67 3.11
N ASP A 18 18.62 8.39 3.69
CA ASP A 18 17.35 7.80 4.09
C ASP A 18 16.54 7.32 2.89
N ILE A 19 16.07 6.09 2.99
CA ILE A 19 15.14 5.45 2.05
C ILE A 19 14.06 4.72 2.83
N ASP A 20 12.90 4.59 2.24
CA ASP A 20 11.79 3.85 2.81
C ASP A 20 11.71 2.43 2.25
N GLU A 21 11.45 1.47 3.11
CA GLU A 21 11.32 0.05 2.79
C GLU A 21 10.07 -0.54 3.42
N VAL A 22 9.62 -1.67 2.91
CA VAL A 22 8.49 -2.40 3.50
C VAL A 22 9.01 -3.24 4.66
N PHE A 23 8.39 -3.07 5.82
CA PHE A 23 8.59 -3.86 7.02
C PHE A 23 7.30 -4.58 7.41
N ILE A 24 7.46 -5.65 8.17
CA ILE A 24 6.36 -6.35 8.85
C ILE A 24 6.76 -6.63 10.29
N VAL A 25 5.82 -6.50 11.20
CA VAL A 25 5.96 -6.90 12.59
C VAL A 25 4.97 -8.00 12.91
N ASP A 26 5.47 -9.12 13.40
CA ASP A 26 4.67 -10.20 13.94
C ASP A 26 4.22 -9.81 15.35
N ILE A 27 2.91 -9.88 15.61
CA ILE A 27 2.30 -9.47 16.88
C ILE A 27 2.02 -10.76 17.67
N PRO A 28 2.57 -10.91 18.90
CA PRO A 28 2.30 -12.07 19.72
C PRO A 28 0.84 -12.09 20.19
N ASP A 29 0.33 -13.27 20.52
CA ASP A 29 -1.05 -13.44 21.02
C ASP A 29 -1.25 -12.72 22.37
N ASP A 30 -0.24 -12.71 23.24
CA ASP A 30 -0.24 -11.96 24.49
C ASP A 30 0.65 -10.72 24.38
N ILE A 31 0.03 -9.56 24.25
CA ILE A 31 0.70 -8.27 24.16
C ILE A 31 0.95 -7.61 25.53
N THR A 32 0.56 -8.28 26.63
CA THR A 32 0.68 -7.73 27.99
C THR A 32 2.02 -8.05 28.66
N ILE A 33 2.81 -8.94 28.08
CA ILE A 33 4.11 -9.35 28.61
C ILE A 33 5.20 -8.38 28.10
N PRO A 34 5.90 -7.65 28.99
CA PRO A 34 6.98 -6.75 28.59
C PRO A 34 8.11 -7.49 27.89
N GLY A 35 8.61 -6.90 26.80
CA GLY A 35 9.81 -7.36 26.12
C GLY A 35 11.10 -6.90 26.79
N LYS A 36 12.25 -7.26 26.21
CA LYS A 36 13.58 -6.92 26.75
C LYS A 36 13.99 -5.44 26.53
N LEU A 37 13.29 -4.72 25.69
CA LEU A 37 13.66 -3.37 25.28
C LEU A 37 13.13 -2.27 26.22
N GLY A 38 12.23 -2.59 27.13
CA GLY A 38 11.68 -1.63 28.09
C GLY A 38 10.22 -1.88 28.46
N PRO A 39 9.59 -0.96 29.18
CA PRO A 39 8.20 -1.08 29.60
C PRO A 39 7.24 -0.89 28.40
N LEU A 40 6.11 -1.60 28.44
CA LEU A 40 5.08 -1.53 27.37
C LEU A 40 4.46 -0.15 27.23
N GLU A 41 4.22 0.53 28.35
CA GLU A 41 3.49 1.81 28.38
C GLU A 41 4.39 3.02 28.14
N GLY A 42 5.71 2.84 28.19
CA GLY A 42 6.64 3.97 28.13
C GLY A 42 6.51 4.89 29.36
N THR A 43 7.11 6.06 29.28
CA THR A 43 7.08 7.11 30.32
C THR A 43 7.02 8.47 29.65
N ALA A 44 7.01 9.56 30.44
CA ALA A 44 7.09 10.93 29.89
C ALA A 44 8.38 11.18 29.06
N THR A 45 9.42 10.40 29.28
CA THR A 45 10.73 10.55 28.64
C THR A 45 11.22 9.31 27.87
N THR A 46 10.45 8.21 27.89
CA THR A 46 10.82 6.94 27.25
C THR A 46 9.66 6.44 26.41
N MET A 47 9.93 6.13 25.16
CA MET A 47 8.93 5.56 24.24
C MET A 47 8.48 4.16 24.73
N PRO A 48 7.23 3.76 24.44
CA PRO A 48 6.76 2.40 24.64
C PRO A 48 7.67 1.38 23.97
N ALA A 49 7.90 0.24 24.62
CA ALA A 49 8.65 -0.86 24.05
C ALA A 49 7.72 -1.99 23.55
N PRO A 50 8.13 -2.77 22.53
CA PRO A 50 7.31 -3.85 22.03
C PRO A 50 7.17 -4.98 23.07
N PRO A 51 6.04 -5.73 23.03
CA PRO A 51 5.83 -6.88 23.90
C PRO A 51 6.82 -8.01 23.57
N GLN A 52 6.96 -8.93 24.51
CA GLN A 52 7.76 -10.13 24.31
C GLN A 52 7.20 -10.95 23.13
N GLY A 53 8.09 -11.39 22.24
CA GLY A 53 7.71 -12.15 21.04
C GLY A 53 7.36 -11.30 19.81
N ALA A 54 7.27 -9.97 19.95
CA ALA A 54 7.19 -9.10 18.77
C ALA A 54 8.49 -9.22 17.94
N ASN A 55 8.34 -9.47 16.64
CA ASN A 55 9.47 -9.64 15.73
C ASN A 55 9.28 -8.79 14.47
N GLN A 56 10.15 -7.81 14.29
CA GLN A 56 10.15 -6.94 13.12
C GLN A 56 11.13 -7.43 12.06
N ARG A 57 10.66 -7.54 10.83
CA ARG A 57 11.47 -7.94 9.67
C ARG A 57 11.33 -6.93 8.55
N ARG A 58 12.43 -6.64 7.85
CA ARG A 58 12.40 -5.89 6.59
C ARG A 58 12.10 -6.85 5.44
N LEU A 59 11.12 -6.54 4.62
CA LEU A 59 10.68 -7.39 3.50
C LEU A 59 11.34 -6.98 2.18
N THR A 60 11.53 -5.68 1.93
CA THR A 60 12.20 -5.17 0.72
C THR A 60 13.62 -4.73 1.02
N ASN A 61 14.53 -4.84 0.04
CA ASN A 61 15.94 -4.48 0.13
C ASN A 61 16.37 -3.73 -1.13
N THR A 62 15.88 -2.52 -1.31
CA THR A 62 16.12 -1.71 -2.50
C THR A 62 17.37 -0.84 -2.41
N ALA A 63 18.07 -0.83 -1.27
CA ALA A 63 19.23 0.04 -0.98
C ALA A 63 20.32 0.03 -2.06
N ASN A 64 20.51 -1.10 -2.76
CA ASN A 64 21.48 -1.28 -3.81
C ASN A 64 20.88 -1.26 -5.23
N SER A 65 19.58 -1.04 -5.36
CA SER A 65 18.92 -0.93 -6.67
C SER A 65 19.27 0.40 -7.37
N ALA A 66 18.98 0.48 -8.66
CA ALA A 66 19.10 1.72 -9.42
C ALA A 66 18.10 2.79 -8.93
N GLN A 67 16.95 2.35 -8.42
CA GLN A 67 15.86 3.20 -7.92
C GLN A 67 15.51 2.76 -6.48
N PRO A 68 16.28 3.17 -5.46
CA PRO A 68 16.06 2.74 -4.10
C PRO A 68 14.82 3.39 -3.46
N GLY A 69 14.16 2.63 -2.59
CA GLY A 69 13.04 3.09 -1.78
C GLY A 69 11.69 2.61 -2.28
N CYS A 70 10.77 2.51 -1.32
CA CYS A 70 9.35 2.24 -1.53
C CYS A 70 8.55 3.48 -1.11
N VAL A 71 7.35 3.66 -1.67
CA VAL A 71 6.48 4.79 -1.34
C VAL A 71 5.03 4.32 -1.15
N GLY A 72 4.16 5.24 -0.74
CA GLY A 72 2.74 4.99 -0.61
C GLY A 72 2.37 4.20 0.65
N ILE A 73 1.28 3.47 0.58
CA ILE A 73 0.71 2.71 1.70
C ILE A 73 0.78 1.21 1.38
N VAL A 74 1.35 0.43 2.28
CA VAL A 74 1.32 -1.04 2.18
C VAL A 74 -0.11 -1.54 2.42
N ARG A 75 -0.57 -2.45 1.56
CA ARG A 75 -1.90 -3.06 1.65
C ARG A 75 -1.80 -4.57 1.58
N SER A 76 -2.40 -5.24 2.55
CA SER A 76 -2.51 -6.70 2.58
C SER A 76 -3.71 -7.17 1.77
N ALA A 77 -3.52 -8.26 1.03
CA ALA A 77 -4.64 -9.04 0.51
C ALA A 77 -5.50 -9.57 1.68
N PRO A 78 -6.83 -9.71 1.51
CA PRO A 78 -7.73 -10.17 2.57
C PRO A 78 -7.34 -11.54 3.16
N ASP A 79 -6.79 -12.43 2.36
CA ASP A 79 -6.31 -13.76 2.80
C ASP A 79 -4.91 -13.73 3.45
N GLY A 80 -4.25 -12.55 3.46
CA GLY A 80 -2.91 -12.37 4.02
C GLY A 80 -1.77 -12.93 3.18
N SER A 81 -2.03 -13.43 1.98
CA SER A 81 -1.01 -14.08 1.12
C SER A 81 -0.02 -13.10 0.50
N GLN A 82 -0.44 -11.87 0.24
CA GLN A 82 0.32 -10.85 -0.47
C GLN A 82 0.18 -9.48 0.17
N LEU A 83 1.25 -8.69 0.03
CA LEU A 83 1.29 -7.27 0.37
C LEU A 83 1.58 -6.49 -0.91
N THR A 84 0.89 -5.36 -1.13
CA THR A 84 1.24 -4.43 -2.21
C THR A 84 1.90 -3.18 -1.66
N HIS A 85 2.84 -2.64 -2.41
CA HIS A 85 3.50 -1.36 -2.17
C HIS A 85 3.82 -0.70 -3.51
N ILE A 86 4.21 0.57 -3.49
CA ILE A 86 4.70 1.28 -4.66
C ILE A 86 6.23 1.35 -4.58
N ALA A 87 6.88 1.13 -5.70
CA ALA A 87 8.31 1.36 -5.89
C ALA A 87 8.57 1.81 -7.33
N ARG A 88 9.75 2.35 -7.61
CA ARG A 88 10.13 2.73 -8.97
C ARG A 88 10.67 1.53 -9.73
N ASP A 89 10.20 1.38 -10.97
CA ASP A 89 10.75 0.41 -11.91
C ASP A 89 12.13 0.86 -12.45
N GLU A 90 12.72 0.08 -13.34
CA GLU A 90 14.03 0.41 -13.95
C GLU A 90 14.04 1.73 -14.74
N ARG A 91 12.86 2.20 -15.19
CA ARG A 91 12.67 3.47 -15.88
C ARG A 91 12.49 4.65 -14.92
N GLY A 92 12.42 4.41 -13.61
CA GLY A 92 12.15 5.42 -12.58
C GLY A 92 10.67 5.74 -12.40
N ILE A 93 9.77 4.98 -13.01
CA ILE A 93 8.30 5.18 -12.94
C ILE A 93 7.76 4.44 -11.72
N GLU A 94 6.91 5.10 -10.93
CA GLU A 94 6.24 4.50 -9.78
C GLU A 94 5.19 3.48 -10.22
N GLN A 95 5.40 2.23 -9.82
CA GLN A 95 4.57 1.09 -10.16
C GLN A 95 4.12 0.36 -8.90
N ILE A 96 3.07 -0.45 -8.99
CA ILE A 96 2.63 -1.31 -7.91
C ILE A 96 3.41 -2.62 -7.99
N PHE A 97 3.98 -3.02 -6.85
CA PHE A 97 4.65 -4.29 -6.64
C PHE A 97 3.92 -5.10 -5.58
N SER A 98 4.05 -6.41 -5.63
CA SER A 98 3.64 -7.31 -4.56
C SER A 98 4.82 -8.04 -3.95
N ILE A 99 4.68 -8.41 -2.68
CA ILE A 99 5.64 -9.24 -1.94
C ILE A 99 4.89 -10.09 -0.93
N THR A 100 5.40 -11.29 -0.64
CA THR A 100 4.79 -12.12 0.42
C THR A 100 5.12 -11.59 1.81
N PRO A 101 4.30 -11.89 2.85
CA PRO A 101 4.61 -11.51 4.24
C PRO A 101 5.91 -12.15 4.76
N PHE A 102 6.42 -13.16 4.08
CA PHE A 102 7.67 -13.85 4.42
C PHE A 102 8.90 -13.23 3.74
N GLY A 103 8.70 -12.23 2.87
CA GLY A 103 9.75 -11.62 2.07
C GLY A 103 9.90 -12.30 0.70
N GLY A 104 11.09 -12.20 0.14
CA GLY A 104 11.41 -12.69 -1.21
C GLY A 104 11.69 -11.55 -2.18
N VAL A 105 11.62 -11.84 -3.47
CA VAL A 105 11.77 -10.83 -4.53
C VAL A 105 10.43 -10.18 -4.82
N PRO A 106 10.30 -8.85 -4.71
CA PRO A 106 9.08 -8.16 -5.12
C PRO A 106 8.74 -8.42 -6.59
N VAL A 107 7.46 -8.64 -6.87
CA VAL A 107 6.94 -8.86 -8.22
C VAL A 107 6.22 -7.61 -8.68
N GLN A 108 6.64 -7.05 -9.81
CA GLN A 108 5.96 -5.90 -10.42
C GLN A 108 4.60 -6.32 -10.98
N LEU A 109 3.55 -5.61 -10.60
CA LEU A 109 2.17 -5.88 -11.03
C LEU A 109 1.71 -4.94 -12.14
N THR A 110 2.18 -3.68 -12.16
CA THR A 110 1.78 -2.68 -13.16
C THR A 110 2.96 -2.29 -14.05
N PHE A 111 2.67 -1.95 -15.32
CA PHE A 111 3.70 -1.65 -16.33
C PHE A 111 3.33 -0.39 -17.12
N HIS A 112 2.85 0.63 -16.42
CA HIS A 112 2.42 1.89 -17.02
C HIS A 112 3.60 2.72 -17.54
N ASP A 113 3.30 3.70 -18.38
CA ASP A 113 4.25 4.66 -18.95
C ASP A 113 4.40 5.94 -18.11
N SER A 114 3.62 6.06 -17.04
CA SER A 114 3.68 7.13 -16.04
C SER A 114 3.36 6.59 -14.65
N ASP A 115 3.63 7.39 -13.62
CA ASP A 115 3.44 7.01 -12.23
C ASP A 115 1.98 6.61 -11.93
N VAL A 116 1.81 5.58 -11.10
CA VAL A 116 0.51 5.29 -10.48
C VAL A 116 0.16 6.41 -9.49
N GLN A 117 -1.12 6.77 -9.43
CA GLN A 117 -1.58 7.91 -8.65
C GLN A 117 -2.14 7.53 -7.27
N SER A 118 -2.19 6.23 -6.95
CA SER A 118 -2.59 5.75 -5.63
C SER A 118 -1.99 4.39 -5.31
N SER A 119 -1.88 4.09 -4.01
CA SER A 119 -1.65 2.71 -3.55
C SER A 119 -2.82 1.81 -3.93
N ALA A 120 -2.53 0.53 -4.16
CA ALA A 120 -3.54 -0.46 -4.49
C ALA A 120 -4.54 -0.70 -3.35
N ARG A 121 -5.75 -1.09 -3.71
CA ARG A 121 -6.76 -1.69 -2.84
C ARG A 121 -7.07 -3.09 -3.33
N TRP A 122 -7.01 -4.07 -2.46
CA TRP A 122 -7.37 -5.43 -2.80
C TRP A 122 -8.90 -5.61 -2.83
N PHE A 123 -9.37 -6.37 -3.80
CA PHE A 123 -10.71 -6.90 -3.78
C PHE A 123 -10.85 -8.02 -2.73
N PRO A 124 -12.09 -8.31 -2.28
CA PRO A 124 -12.34 -9.39 -1.31
C PRO A 124 -11.87 -10.78 -1.77
N ASP A 125 -11.71 -10.98 -3.08
CA ASP A 125 -11.24 -12.24 -3.68
C ASP A 125 -9.73 -12.48 -3.53
N SER A 126 -8.97 -11.54 -2.99
CA SER A 126 -7.50 -11.60 -2.87
C SER A 126 -6.74 -11.81 -4.18
N GLN A 127 -7.42 -11.66 -5.33
CA GLN A 127 -6.84 -11.84 -6.65
C GLN A 127 -6.78 -10.55 -7.45
N HIS A 128 -7.71 -9.62 -7.22
CA HIS A 128 -7.78 -8.36 -7.95
C HIS A 128 -7.38 -7.20 -7.06
N ILE A 129 -6.79 -6.19 -7.68
CA ILE A 129 -6.50 -4.89 -7.08
C ILE A 129 -7.17 -3.77 -7.87
N SER A 130 -7.50 -2.69 -7.17
CA SER A 130 -7.91 -1.42 -7.80
C SER A 130 -6.96 -0.32 -7.37
N TYR A 131 -6.67 0.60 -8.27
CA TYR A 131 -5.78 1.73 -8.06
C TYR A 131 -6.14 2.85 -9.05
N ILE A 132 -5.48 4.01 -8.93
CA ILE A 132 -5.68 5.14 -9.84
C ILE A 132 -4.46 5.27 -10.75
N TRP A 133 -4.71 5.35 -12.03
CA TRP A 133 -3.73 5.68 -13.06
C TRP A 133 -4.39 6.48 -14.18
N ASN A 134 -3.69 7.46 -14.72
CA ASN A 134 -4.18 8.35 -15.78
C ASN A 134 -5.57 8.93 -15.46
N ASN A 135 -5.76 9.41 -14.21
CA ASN A 135 -7.02 9.94 -13.69
C ASN A 135 -8.23 8.99 -13.82
N SER A 136 -7.98 7.70 -13.94
CA SER A 136 -8.97 6.62 -14.03
C SER A 136 -8.83 5.64 -12.86
N ILE A 137 -9.95 5.06 -12.46
CA ILE A 137 -9.95 3.91 -11.56
C ILE A 137 -9.67 2.67 -12.41
N MET A 138 -8.61 1.95 -12.06
CA MET A 138 -8.15 0.74 -12.73
C MET A 138 -8.50 -0.50 -11.92
N LYS A 139 -8.73 -1.63 -12.60
CA LYS A 139 -8.82 -2.98 -12.01
C LYS A 139 -7.81 -3.88 -12.70
N LEU A 140 -7.04 -4.62 -11.91
CA LEU A 140 -6.03 -5.56 -12.41
C LEU A 140 -6.14 -6.86 -11.62
N LYS A 141 -6.12 -8.00 -12.29
CA LYS A 141 -5.88 -9.28 -11.66
C LYS A 141 -4.37 -9.44 -11.43
N ALA A 142 -3.97 -9.77 -10.21
CA ALA A 142 -2.56 -9.98 -9.89
C ALA A 142 -1.98 -11.10 -10.75
N GLY A 143 -0.92 -10.78 -11.49
CA GLY A 143 -0.31 -11.69 -12.48
C GLY A 143 -0.70 -11.43 -13.93
N ASP A 144 -1.76 -10.69 -14.20
CA ASP A 144 -2.10 -10.25 -15.55
C ASP A 144 -1.23 -9.04 -15.95
N LYS A 145 -1.02 -8.86 -17.25
CA LYS A 145 -0.22 -7.75 -17.79
C LYS A 145 -1.02 -6.48 -18.05
N GLU A 146 -2.32 -6.61 -18.24
CA GLU A 146 -3.19 -5.51 -18.66
C GLU A 146 -4.25 -5.22 -17.62
N ALA A 147 -4.36 -3.96 -17.25
CA ALA A 147 -5.39 -3.47 -16.34
C ALA A 147 -6.60 -2.96 -17.15
N LYS A 148 -7.79 -3.20 -16.62
CA LYS A 148 -9.04 -2.66 -17.16
C LYS A 148 -9.35 -1.31 -16.50
N ALA A 149 -9.59 -0.27 -17.31
CA ALA A 149 -10.13 0.99 -16.80
C ALA A 149 -11.61 0.81 -16.45
N LEU A 150 -11.99 1.16 -15.22
CA LEU A 150 -13.37 1.13 -14.75
C LEU A 150 -14.06 2.48 -14.95
N THR A 151 -13.31 3.56 -15.06
CA THR A 151 -13.81 4.90 -15.36
C THR A 151 -13.04 5.49 -16.52
N LYS A 152 -13.63 6.47 -17.20
CA LYS A 152 -12.90 7.29 -18.19
C LYS A 152 -11.97 8.27 -17.48
N PRO A 153 -10.80 8.59 -18.06
CA PRO A 153 -9.97 9.69 -17.59
C PRO A 153 -10.74 11.02 -17.55
N THR A 154 -10.46 11.84 -16.55
CA THR A 154 -11.11 13.16 -16.42
C THR A 154 -10.12 14.17 -15.84
N ASP A 155 -10.38 15.47 -16.07
CA ASP A 155 -9.59 16.56 -15.48
C ASP A 155 -9.79 16.70 -13.95
N LEU A 156 -10.83 16.04 -13.41
CA LEU A 156 -11.10 15.95 -11.98
C LEU A 156 -10.76 14.53 -11.48
N PRO A 157 -9.49 14.27 -11.11
CA PRO A 157 -9.04 12.92 -10.79
C PRO A 157 -9.79 12.33 -9.59
N PRO A 158 -10.07 11.02 -9.61
CA PRO A 158 -10.57 10.32 -8.43
C PRO A 158 -9.50 10.27 -7.34
N SER A 159 -9.93 10.14 -6.07
CA SER A 159 -9.06 9.90 -4.91
C SER A 159 -9.73 8.98 -3.91
N ASP A 160 -8.96 8.50 -2.94
CA ASP A 160 -9.48 7.78 -1.76
C ASP A 160 -10.43 6.62 -2.10
N ILE A 161 -10.04 5.76 -3.04
CA ILE A 161 -10.85 4.61 -3.46
C ILE A 161 -11.06 3.62 -2.32
N VAL A 162 -12.29 3.11 -2.19
CA VAL A 162 -12.71 2.08 -1.25
C VAL A 162 -13.57 1.06 -1.98
N ILE A 163 -13.20 -0.21 -1.90
CA ILE A 163 -13.94 -1.32 -2.50
C ILE A 163 -14.97 -1.81 -1.48
N ALA A 164 -16.20 -2.04 -1.91
CA ALA A 164 -17.23 -2.63 -1.07
C ALA A 164 -16.86 -4.05 -0.65
N HIS A 165 -17.33 -4.48 0.51
CA HIS A 165 -17.02 -5.79 1.07
C HIS A 165 -17.44 -6.97 0.18
N ASP A 166 -18.49 -6.78 -0.63
CA ASP A 166 -18.94 -7.76 -1.62
C ASP A 166 -18.20 -7.70 -2.97
N GLY A 167 -17.29 -6.75 -3.13
CA GLY A 167 -16.50 -6.54 -4.35
C GLY A 167 -17.27 -5.97 -5.53
N LYS A 168 -18.56 -5.60 -5.37
CA LYS A 168 -19.43 -5.20 -6.48
C LYS A 168 -19.48 -3.71 -6.73
N SER A 169 -18.89 -2.90 -5.87
CA SER A 169 -18.81 -1.45 -6.08
C SER A 169 -17.54 -0.85 -5.53
N ILE A 170 -17.17 0.31 -6.06
CA ILE A 170 -16.10 1.16 -5.56
C ILE A 170 -16.65 2.54 -5.26
N ALA A 171 -16.47 3.00 -4.03
CA ALA A 171 -16.65 4.39 -3.66
C ALA A 171 -15.32 5.14 -3.82
N PHE A 172 -15.38 6.39 -4.23
CA PHE A 172 -14.21 7.27 -4.37
C PHE A 172 -14.60 8.72 -4.20
N ASN A 173 -13.63 9.55 -3.88
CA ASN A 173 -13.80 10.98 -3.83
C ASN A 173 -13.42 11.63 -5.16
N ARG A 174 -14.09 12.75 -5.47
CA ARG A 174 -13.70 13.67 -6.53
C ARG A 174 -14.01 15.09 -6.13
N GLN A 175 -13.14 16.02 -6.48
CA GLN A 175 -13.43 17.43 -6.31
C GLN A 175 -14.32 17.89 -7.46
N VAL A 176 -15.46 18.52 -7.15
CA VAL A 176 -16.43 19.01 -8.13
C VAL A 176 -16.72 20.46 -7.82
N PRO A 177 -16.74 21.36 -8.82
CA PRO A 177 -17.13 22.74 -8.59
C PRO A 177 -18.61 22.82 -8.16
N ASP A 178 -18.88 23.64 -7.17
CA ASP A 178 -20.23 24.06 -6.81
C ASP A 178 -20.76 25.17 -7.74
N ASP A 179 -21.98 25.65 -7.50
CA ASP A 179 -22.62 26.69 -8.30
C ASP A 179 -21.85 28.03 -8.30
N THR A 180 -20.91 28.21 -7.37
CA THR A 180 -20.04 29.39 -7.27
C THR A 180 -18.65 29.16 -7.86
N GLY A 181 -18.36 27.94 -8.33
CA GLY A 181 -17.07 27.53 -8.88
C GLY A 181 -16.06 27.06 -7.83
N ASN A 182 -16.41 26.99 -6.54
CA ASN A 182 -15.55 26.45 -5.51
C ASN A 182 -15.50 24.92 -5.59
N LEU A 183 -14.29 24.34 -5.49
CA LEU A 183 -14.13 22.89 -5.51
C LEU A 183 -14.57 22.28 -4.17
N THR A 184 -15.53 21.38 -4.23
CA THR A 184 -16.04 20.61 -3.09
C THR A 184 -15.75 19.13 -3.27
N LYS A 185 -15.30 18.46 -2.19
CA LYS A 185 -15.06 17.01 -2.22
C LYS A 185 -16.40 16.27 -2.12
N GLN A 186 -16.73 15.48 -3.12
CA GLN A 186 -17.96 14.67 -3.18
C GLN A 186 -17.61 13.18 -3.34
N ILE A 187 -18.52 12.32 -2.86
CA ILE A 187 -18.39 10.86 -2.92
C ILE A 187 -19.17 10.35 -4.14
N PHE A 188 -18.50 9.55 -4.94
CA PHE A 188 -19.07 8.86 -6.09
C PHE A 188 -19.01 7.35 -5.89
N ILE A 189 -19.92 6.63 -6.50
CA ILE A 189 -19.96 5.16 -6.49
C ILE A 189 -20.08 4.65 -7.91
N ILE A 190 -19.25 3.68 -8.26
CA ILE A 190 -19.40 2.90 -9.49
C ILE A 190 -19.76 1.45 -9.14
N GLN A 191 -20.63 0.84 -9.95
CA GLN A 191 -20.91 -0.58 -9.91
C GLN A 191 -19.89 -1.31 -10.79
N ILE A 192 -19.50 -2.51 -10.37
CA ILE A 192 -18.54 -3.35 -11.07
C ILE A 192 -19.25 -4.66 -11.42
N ASP A 193 -19.24 -4.97 -12.69
CA ASP A 193 -19.74 -6.24 -13.23
C ASP A 193 -18.68 -7.35 -13.08
#